data_95929dabf84d001eb715f250599824a2
#
_entry.id   95929dabf84d001eb715f250599824a2
#
_cell.length_a   1.000
_cell.length_b   1.000
_cell.length_c   1.000
_cell.angle_alpha   90.00
_cell.angle_beta   90.00
_cell.angle_gamma   90.00
#
_symmetry.space_group_name_H-M   'P 1'
#
loop_
_entity.id
_entity.type
_entity.pdbx_description
1 polymer ?
#
loop_
_entity_poly.entity_id
_entity_poly.type
_entity_poly.pdbx_seq_one_letter_code
_entity_poly.pdbx_strand_id
1 'polypeptide(L)'
;MNLSHDLQGLKKKAKETFLYLLSALLLGIAIGAIDAVFGRVLLFITDFRSAHVVVLLPFLPLAGLGIVWLYRHFNEMAAKGMTLVMEAGQGKRESIPLALIPLVMAGTWITHLFGGSAGREGVAVQIGATLSHAFARRFHFPDNGRIVLIAGMAAGFGGLFQTPFAAVFFAMEVVVSGSMAYSASVSYTHLTLPTN
;
A
#
# COMPACT_ATOMS: atom_id res chain seq x y z
N MET A 1 -38.88 4.20 26.97
CA MET A 1 -37.62 4.53 26.30
C MET A 1 -36.51 4.27 27.30
N ASN A 2 -35.67 3.24 27.07
CA ASN A 2 -34.78 2.67 28.09
C ASN A 2 -33.43 3.42 28.09
N LEU A 3 -33.33 4.48 28.90
CA LEU A 3 -32.13 5.35 29.01
C LEU A 3 -30.84 4.56 29.30
N SER A 4 -30.95 3.45 30.06
CA SER A 4 -29.82 2.58 30.37
C SER A 4 -29.29 1.81 29.15
N HIS A 5 -30.16 1.41 28.23
CA HIS A 5 -29.78 0.71 27.01
C HIS A 5 -29.10 1.66 26.03
N ASP A 6 -29.57 2.90 25.90
CA ASP A 6 -29.00 3.94 25.08
C ASP A 6 -27.61 4.38 25.58
N LEU A 7 -27.44 4.48 26.90
CA LEU A 7 -26.14 4.80 27.51
C LEU A 7 -25.08 3.68 27.33
N GLN A 8 -25.49 2.42 27.36
CA GLN A 8 -24.59 1.30 27.08
C GLN A 8 -24.17 1.26 25.62
N GLY A 9 -25.11 1.56 24.69
CA GLY A 9 -24.82 1.69 23.26
C GLY A 9 -23.83 2.81 22.95
N LEU A 10 -23.98 3.97 23.60
CA LEU A 10 -23.07 5.11 23.45
C LEU A 10 -21.67 4.80 24.00
N LYS A 11 -21.56 4.16 25.15
CA LYS A 11 -20.27 3.76 25.73
C LYS A 11 -19.54 2.75 24.85
N LYS A 12 -20.26 1.79 24.26
CA LYS A 12 -19.68 0.81 23.33
C LYS A 12 -19.15 1.50 22.08
N LYS A 13 -19.92 2.38 21.44
CA LYS A 13 -19.49 3.17 20.26
C LYS A 13 -18.29 4.06 20.57
N ALA A 14 -18.29 4.74 21.73
CA ALA A 14 -17.16 5.57 22.14
C ALA A 14 -15.88 4.74 22.32
N LYS A 15 -15.97 3.55 22.91
CA LYS A 15 -14.83 2.64 23.07
C LYS A 15 -14.30 2.15 21.70
N GLU A 16 -15.18 1.78 20.80
CA GLU A 16 -14.82 1.35 19.44
C GLU A 16 -14.12 2.50 18.67
N THR A 17 -14.70 3.70 18.71
CA THR A 17 -14.10 4.89 18.09
C THR A 17 -12.73 5.20 18.66
N PHE A 18 -12.57 5.14 19.99
CA PHE A 18 -11.27 5.34 20.62
C PHE A 18 -10.23 4.30 20.19
N LEU A 19 -10.64 3.04 20.06
CA LEU A 19 -9.76 1.97 19.59
C LEU A 19 -9.31 2.22 18.14
N TYR A 20 -10.20 2.64 17.26
CA TYR A 20 -9.85 3.00 15.86
C TYR A 20 -8.89 4.19 15.82
N LEU A 21 -9.11 5.25 16.61
CA LEU A 21 -8.22 6.41 16.66
C LEU A 21 -6.83 6.06 17.18
N LEU A 22 -6.75 5.27 18.25
CA LEU A 22 -5.48 4.81 18.79
C LEU A 22 -4.73 3.92 17.78
N SER A 23 -5.44 3.02 17.12
CA SER A 23 -4.88 2.17 16.07
C SER A 23 -4.36 3.00 14.89
N ALA A 24 -5.12 4.00 14.45
CA ALA A 24 -4.72 4.88 13.36
C ALA A 24 -3.46 5.67 13.69
N LEU A 25 -3.33 6.15 14.94
CA LEU A 25 -2.12 6.85 15.40
C LEU A 25 -0.90 5.93 15.41
N LEU A 26 -1.01 4.74 16.01
CA LEU A 26 0.09 3.78 16.10
C LEU A 26 0.53 3.30 14.71
N LEU A 27 -0.45 2.95 13.87
CA LEU A 27 -0.18 2.52 12.49
C LEU A 27 0.40 3.66 11.66
N GLY A 28 -0.12 4.88 11.80
CA GLY A 28 0.41 6.06 11.10
C GLY A 28 1.87 6.31 11.42
N ILE A 29 2.27 6.21 12.69
CA ILE A 29 3.68 6.33 13.11
C ILE A 29 4.53 5.21 12.51
N ALA A 30 4.08 3.96 12.61
CA ALA A 30 4.83 2.80 12.11
C ALA A 30 4.99 2.84 10.59
N ILE A 31 3.91 3.11 9.86
CA ILE A 31 3.90 3.22 8.40
C ILE A 31 4.79 4.39 7.96
N GLY A 32 4.63 5.57 8.57
CA GLY A 32 5.44 6.74 8.26
C GLY A 32 6.93 6.52 8.51
N ALA A 33 7.30 5.77 9.55
CA ALA A 33 8.70 5.39 9.79
C ALA A 33 9.25 4.49 8.67
N ILE A 34 8.48 3.49 8.23
CA ILE A 34 8.88 2.60 7.13
C ILE A 34 8.99 3.38 5.82
N ASP A 35 8.02 4.25 5.51
CA ASP A 35 8.03 5.10 4.32
C ASP A 35 9.20 6.08 4.32
N ALA A 36 9.55 6.63 5.48
CA ALA A 36 10.72 7.50 5.61
C ALA A 36 12.02 6.77 5.30
N VAL A 37 12.17 5.53 5.77
CA VAL A 37 13.31 4.67 5.43
C VAL A 37 13.30 4.35 3.94
N PHE A 38 12.16 3.91 3.42
CA PHE A 38 11.99 3.59 2.00
C PHE A 38 12.38 4.76 1.11
N GLY A 39 11.84 5.95 1.40
CA GLY A 39 12.08 7.17 0.62
C GLY A 39 13.54 7.64 0.67
N ARG A 40 14.17 7.63 1.86
CA ARG A 40 15.58 8.02 2.02
C ARG A 40 16.53 7.10 1.24
N VAL A 41 16.33 5.80 1.35
CA VAL A 41 17.14 4.82 0.60
C VAL A 41 16.91 5.00 -0.90
N LEU A 42 15.68 5.24 -1.32
CA LEU A 42 15.35 5.47 -2.73
C LEU A 42 16.04 6.72 -3.29
N LEU A 43 16.07 7.82 -2.54
CA LEU A 43 16.78 9.04 -2.94
C LEU A 43 18.27 8.78 -3.05
N PHE A 44 18.89 8.16 -2.05
CA PHE A 44 20.30 7.78 -2.09
C PHE A 44 20.66 6.91 -3.31
N ILE A 45 19.83 5.90 -3.60
CA ILE A 45 20.01 5.02 -4.77
C ILE A 45 19.89 5.83 -6.07
N THR A 46 18.95 6.76 -6.14
CA THR A 46 18.73 7.60 -7.33
C THR A 46 19.93 8.50 -7.59
N ASP A 47 20.48 9.13 -6.55
CA ASP A 47 21.66 9.98 -6.65
C ASP A 47 22.89 9.15 -7.06
N PHE A 48 23.10 8.00 -6.43
CA PHE A 48 24.18 7.08 -6.80
C PHE A 48 24.08 6.61 -8.25
N ARG A 49 22.87 6.20 -8.69
CA ARG A 49 22.64 5.81 -10.08
C ARG A 49 22.94 6.96 -11.04
N SER A 50 22.55 8.19 -10.73
CA SER A 50 22.76 9.35 -11.60
C SER A 50 24.24 9.57 -11.91
N ALA A 51 25.12 9.27 -10.96
CA ALA A 51 26.58 9.33 -11.15
C ALA A 51 27.15 8.15 -11.95
N HIS A 52 26.44 7.00 -11.98
CA HIS A 52 27.00 5.74 -12.52
C HIS A 52 26.08 5.09 -13.59
N VAL A 53 25.22 5.86 -14.24
CA VAL A 53 24.15 5.34 -15.12
C VAL A 53 24.69 4.48 -16.25
N VAL A 54 25.80 4.87 -16.89
CA VAL A 54 26.38 4.16 -18.04
C VAL A 54 26.85 2.75 -17.63
N VAL A 55 27.34 2.60 -16.40
CA VAL A 55 27.84 1.33 -15.87
C VAL A 55 26.67 0.44 -15.38
N LEU A 56 25.66 1.04 -14.75
CA LEU A 56 24.58 0.30 -14.10
C LEU A 56 23.49 -0.16 -15.08
N LEU A 57 23.16 0.67 -16.08
CA LEU A 57 22.07 0.42 -17.00
C LEU A 57 22.16 -0.91 -17.77
N PRO A 58 23.36 -1.35 -18.25
CA PRO A 58 23.48 -2.64 -18.94
C PRO A 58 23.11 -3.85 -18.07
N PHE A 59 23.16 -3.72 -16.73
CA PHE A 59 22.81 -4.79 -15.79
C PHE A 59 21.31 -4.84 -15.45
N LEU A 60 20.49 -3.94 -15.99
CA LEU A 60 19.04 -3.93 -15.75
C LEU A 60 18.35 -5.27 -16.04
N PRO A 61 18.66 -6.01 -17.12
CA PRO A 61 18.07 -7.34 -17.34
C PRO A 61 18.43 -8.35 -16.25
N LEU A 62 19.66 -8.33 -15.75
CA LEU A 62 20.10 -9.19 -14.64
C LEU A 62 19.39 -8.81 -13.33
N ALA A 63 19.22 -7.52 -13.09
CA ALA A 63 18.44 -7.02 -11.96
C ALA A 63 16.98 -7.52 -12.01
N GLY A 64 16.36 -7.51 -13.20
CA GLY A 64 15.03 -8.07 -13.40
C GLY A 64 14.93 -9.56 -13.06
N LEU A 65 15.92 -10.36 -13.51
CA LEU A 65 16.00 -11.78 -13.13
C LEU A 65 16.17 -11.97 -11.63
N GLY A 66 17.01 -11.13 -11.00
CA GLY A 66 17.21 -11.11 -9.55
C GLY A 66 15.93 -10.81 -8.78
N ILE A 67 15.12 -9.84 -9.24
CA ILE A 67 13.81 -9.52 -8.63
C ILE A 67 12.86 -10.71 -8.75
N VAL A 68 12.75 -11.34 -9.92
CA VAL A 68 11.90 -12.52 -10.13
C VAL A 68 12.34 -13.66 -9.21
N TRP A 69 13.65 -13.90 -9.12
CA TRP A 69 14.19 -14.91 -8.20
C TRP A 69 13.85 -14.59 -6.74
N LEU A 70 14.01 -13.33 -6.32
CA LEU A 70 13.71 -12.86 -4.97
C LEU A 70 12.26 -13.16 -4.58
N TYR A 71 11.30 -12.80 -5.43
CA TYR A 71 9.87 -13.06 -5.17
C TYR A 71 9.56 -14.56 -5.15
N ARG A 72 10.09 -15.35 -6.09
CA ARG A 72 9.87 -16.79 -6.12
C ARG A 72 10.47 -17.50 -4.92
N HIS A 73 11.65 -17.06 -4.47
CA HIS A 73 12.34 -17.71 -3.35
C HIS A 73 11.69 -17.40 -1.99
N PHE A 74 11.31 -16.16 -1.75
CA PHE A 74 10.79 -15.73 -0.45
C PHE A 74 9.26 -15.82 -0.35
N ASN A 75 8.53 -15.36 -1.33
CA ASN A 75 7.07 -15.42 -1.33
C ASN A 75 6.52 -15.11 -2.73
N GLU A 76 6.17 -16.15 -3.49
CA GLU A 76 5.62 -15.99 -4.83
C GLU A 76 4.28 -15.23 -4.83
N MET A 77 3.48 -15.40 -3.77
CA MET A 77 2.20 -14.69 -3.65
C MET A 77 2.39 -13.17 -3.57
N ALA A 78 3.49 -12.71 -2.95
CA ALA A 78 3.82 -11.28 -2.89
C ALA A 78 4.07 -10.65 -4.28
N ALA A 79 4.39 -11.45 -5.30
CA ALA A 79 4.54 -10.97 -6.67
C ALA A 79 3.25 -10.39 -7.27
N LYS A 80 2.08 -10.73 -6.72
CA LYS A 80 0.81 -10.09 -7.11
C LYS A 80 0.70 -8.62 -6.67
N GLY A 81 1.54 -8.19 -5.74
CA GLY A 81 1.68 -6.79 -5.35
C GLY A 81 0.35 -6.12 -5.00
N MET A 82 0.01 -5.04 -5.73
CA MET A 82 -1.21 -4.25 -5.50
C MET A 82 -2.50 -5.07 -5.64
N THR A 83 -2.50 -6.12 -6.47
CA THR A 83 -3.68 -7.00 -6.62
C THR A 83 -4.07 -7.66 -5.30
N LEU A 84 -3.09 -8.08 -4.47
CA LEU A 84 -3.37 -8.62 -3.13
C LEU A 84 -4.08 -7.61 -2.23
N VAL A 85 -3.62 -6.36 -2.27
CA VAL A 85 -4.19 -5.26 -1.47
C VAL A 85 -5.64 -5.01 -1.89
N MET A 86 -5.90 -4.98 -3.20
CA MET A 86 -7.23 -4.77 -3.75
C MET A 86 -8.18 -5.93 -3.42
N GLU A 87 -7.71 -7.18 -3.58
CA GLU A 87 -8.49 -8.37 -3.23
C GLU A 87 -8.87 -8.38 -1.73
N ALA A 88 -7.93 -8.00 -0.85
CA ALA A 88 -8.19 -7.89 0.58
C ALA A 88 -9.15 -6.74 0.91
N GLY A 89 -8.97 -5.57 0.29
CA GLY A 89 -9.87 -4.42 0.44
C GLY A 89 -11.30 -4.69 -0.03
N GLN A 90 -11.47 -5.57 -1.01
CA GLN A 90 -12.78 -6.02 -1.51
C GLN A 90 -13.36 -7.21 -0.72
N GLY A 91 -12.67 -7.70 0.30
CA GLY A 91 -13.09 -8.86 1.08
C GLY A 91 -12.95 -10.20 0.36
N LYS A 92 -12.30 -10.23 -0.81
CA LYS A 92 -12.07 -11.46 -1.60
C LYS A 92 -10.90 -12.30 -1.08
N ARG A 93 -10.11 -11.74 -0.19
CA ARG A 93 -8.93 -12.38 0.39
C ARG A 93 -8.84 -12.11 1.88
N GLU A 94 -8.47 -13.15 2.63
CA GLU A 94 -8.38 -13.08 4.09
C GLU A 94 -7.03 -12.56 4.59
N SER A 95 -5.95 -12.66 3.82
CA SER A 95 -4.62 -12.27 4.30
C SER A 95 -3.70 -11.73 3.22
N ILE A 96 -2.90 -10.74 3.60
CA ILE A 96 -1.77 -10.22 2.83
C ILE A 96 -0.50 -10.67 3.56
N PRO A 97 0.45 -11.34 2.87
CA PRO A 97 1.69 -11.77 3.51
C PRO A 97 2.55 -10.57 3.89
N LEU A 98 3.05 -10.53 5.14
CA LEU A 98 3.95 -9.45 5.59
C LEU A 98 5.25 -9.38 4.77
N ALA A 99 5.66 -10.49 4.16
CA ALA A 99 6.79 -10.52 3.24
C ALA A 99 6.63 -9.56 2.04
N LEU A 100 5.42 -9.11 1.74
CA LEU A 100 5.18 -8.13 0.69
C LEU A 100 5.95 -6.83 0.95
N ILE A 101 6.02 -6.36 2.20
CA ILE A 101 6.71 -5.10 2.56
C ILE A 101 8.19 -5.13 2.14
N PRO A 102 9.04 -6.00 2.68
CA PRO A 102 10.45 -5.99 2.30
C PRO A 102 10.68 -6.35 0.83
N LEU A 103 9.85 -7.19 0.24
CA LEU A 103 9.99 -7.60 -1.16
C LEU A 103 9.67 -6.45 -2.12
N VAL A 104 8.60 -5.69 -1.89
CA VAL A 104 8.25 -4.57 -2.76
C VAL A 104 9.24 -3.41 -2.60
N MET A 105 9.76 -3.17 -1.39
CA MET A 105 10.82 -2.19 -1.15
C MET A 105 12.10 -2.57 -1.89
N ALA A 106 12.58 -3.80 -1.69
CA ALA A 106 13.80 -4.30 -2.33
C ALA A 106 13.67 -4.32 -3.86
N GLY A 107 12.56 -4.82 -4.40
CA GLY A 107 12.30 -4.82 -5.84
C GLY A 107 12.32 -3.43 -6.44
N THR A 108 11.73 -2.45 -5.75
CA THR A 108 11.73 -1.05 -6.20
C THR A 108 13.13 -0.43 -6.12
N TRP A 109 13.87 -0.64 -5.05
CA TRP A 109 15.25 -0.16 -4.92
C TRP A 109 16.18 -0.74 -6.00
N ILE A 110 16.10 -2.06 -6.24
CA ILE A 110 16.87 -2.73 -7.29
C ILE A 110 16.49 -2.15 -8.67
N THR A 111 15.21 -1.99 -8.95
CA THR A 111 14.74 -1.41 -10.22
C THR A 111 15.32 -0.01 -10.43
N HIS A 112 15.25 0.87 -9.42
CA HIS A 112 15.77 2.23 -9.51
C HIS A 112 17.30 2.26 -9.62
N LEU A 113 17.99 1.38 -8.90
CA LEU A 113 19.46 1.30 -8.95
C LEU A 113 19.98 1.05 -10.36
N PHE A 114 19.34 0.15 -11.09
CA PHE A 114 19.75 -0.23 -12.44
C PHE A 114 19.06 0.59 -13.56
N GLY A 115 18.38 1.69 -13.20
CA GLY A 115 17.83 2.63 -14.18
C GLY A 115 16.44 2.26 -14.72
N GLY A 116 15.79 1.24 -14.16
CA GLY A 116 14.40 0.95 -14.47
C GLY A 116 13.45 1.97 -13.81
N SER A 117 12.23 2.03 -14.31
CA SER A 117 11.16 2.86 -13.75
C SER A 117 10.18 2.00 -12.95
N ALA A 118 9.96 2.33 -11.69
CA ALA A 118 8.95 1.72 -10.84
C ALA A 118 8.25 2.82 -10.01
N GLY A 119 6.92 2.75 -9.94
CA GLY A 119 6.13 3.69 -9.17
C GLY A 119 6.33 3.48 -7.66
N ARG A 120 6.66 4.55 -6.97
CA ARG A 120 6.79 4.54 -5.50
C ARG A 120 5.44 4.66 -4.78
N GLU A 121 4.43 5.18 -5.48
CA GLU A 121 3.07 5.35 -4.95
C GLU A 121 2.47 4.00 -4.54
N GLY A 122 2.52 3.02 -5.45
CA GLY A 122 2.01 1.69 -5.19
C GLY A 122 2.74 0.98 -4.05
N VAL A 123 4.04 1.25 -3.87
CA VAL A 123 4.84 0.70 -2.78
C VAL A 123 4.35 1.21 -1.42
N ALA A 124 4.18 2.53 -1.27
CA ALA A 124 3.71 3.14 -0.03
C ALA A 124 2.30 2.64 0.36
N VAL A 125 1.40 2.55 -0.63
CA VAL A 125 0.06 1.98 -0.43
C VAL A 125 0.12 0.52 0.01
N GLN A 126 0.99 -0.30 -0.60
CA GLN A 126 1.16 -1.70 -0.24
C GLN A 126 1.75 -1.88 1.16
N ILE A 127 2.72 -1.05 1.56
CA ILE A 127 3.28 -1.03 2.92
C ILE A 127 2.17 -0.73 3.93
N GLY A 128 1.46 0.36 3.72
CA GLY A 128 0.39 0.80 4.60
C GLY A 128 -0.74 -0.22 4.73
N ALA A 129 -1.23 -0.73 3.60
CA ALA A 129 -2.28 -1.75 3.57
C ALA A 129 -1.86 -3.05 4.27
N THR A 130 -0.64 -3.55 3.97
CA THR A 130 -0.16 -4.83 4.50
C THR A 130 0.01 -4.77 6.01
N LEU A 131 0.65 -3.72 6.52
CA LEU A 131 0.87 -3.55 7.95
C LEU A 131 -0.45 -3.40 8.71
N SER A 132 -1.35 -2.56 8.19
CA SER A 132 -2.65 -2.31 8.79
C SER A 132 -3.56 -3.52 8.77
N HIS A 133 -3.55 -4.28 7.68
CA HIS A 133 -4.31 -5.53 7.59
C HIS A 133 -3.80 -6.59 8.57
N ALA A 134 -2.49 -6.76 8.70
CA ALA A 134 -1.89 -7.68 9.68
C ALA A 134 -2.23 -7.28 11.11
N PHE A 135 -2.19 -5.97 11.41
CA PHE A 135 -2.59 -5.42 12.71
C PHE A 135 -4.07 -5.70 12.98
N ALA A 136 -4.95 -5.37 12.04
CA ALA A 136 -6.39 -5.56 12.18
C ALA A 136 -6.77 -7.02 12.45
N ARG A 137 -6.13 -7.96 11.78
CA ARG A 137 -6.32 -9.40 12.01
C ARG A 137 -5.84 -9.83 13.39
N ARG A 138 -4.70 -9.30 13.85
CA ARG A 138 -4.14 -9.65 15.17
C ARG A 138 -5.04 -9.21 16.32
N PHE A 139 -5.73 -8.08 16.13
CA PHE A 139 -6.62 -7.50 17.13
C PHE A 139 -8.11 -7.75 16.88
N HIS A 140 -8.44 -8.60 15.91
CA HIS A 140 -9.81 -9.03 15.59
C HIS A 140 -10.77 -7.85 15.34
N PHE A 141 -10.37 -6.89 14.52
CA PHE A 141 -11.24 -5.78 14.14
C PHE A 141 -12.46 -6.26 13.35
N PRO A 142 -13.61 -5.58 13.48
CA PRO A 142 -14.80 -5.84 12.66
C PRO A 142 -14.50 -5.78 11.15
N ASP A 143 -15.35 -6.39 10.34
CA ASP A 143 -15.27 -6.41 8.86
C ASP A 143 -13.90 -6.90 8.32
N ASN A 144 -13.31 -7.90 8.99
CA ASN A 144 -11.98 -8.41 8.67
C ASN A 144 -10.91 -7.31 8.58
N GLY A 145 -11.11 -6.19 9.30
CA GLY A 145 -10.19 -5.06 9.32
C GLY A 145 -10.17 -4.20 8.06
N ARG A 146 -11.21 -4.25 7.23
CA ARG A 146 -11.28 -3.49 5.97
C ARG A 146 -11.10 -1.98 6.18
N ILE A 147 -11.74 -1.40 7.20
CA ILE A 147 -11.61 0.03 7.52
C ILE A 147 -10.16 0.36 7.88
N VAL A 148 -9.52 -0.48 8.70
CA VAL A 148 -8.13 -0.31 9.13
C VAL A 148 -7.16 -0.46 7.95
N LEU A 149 -7.45 -1.39 7.02
CA LEU A 149 -6.67 -1.56 5.79
C LEU A 149 -6.74 -0.30 4.91
N ILE A 150 -7.94 0.26 4.68
CA ILE A 150 -8.12 1.48 3.89
C ILE A 150 -7.43 2.67 4.55
N ALA A 151 -7.55 2.80 5.87
CA ALA A 151 -6.82 3.82 6.63
C ALA A 151 -5.30 3.66 6.49
N GLY A 152 -4.79 2.42 6.47
CA GLY A 152 -3.39 2.13 6.22
C GLY A 152 -2.92 2.50 4.81
N MET A 153 -3.75 2.25 3.79
CA MET A 153 -3.48 2.71 2.42
C MET A 153 -3.33 4.23 2.36
N ALA A 154 -4.27 4.95 3.02
CA ALA A 154 -4.20 6.41 3.12
C ALA A 154 -2.96 6.88 3.89
N ALA A 155 -2.59 6.19 4.98
CA ALA A 155 -1.41 6.53 5.77
C ALA A 155 -0.12 6.37 4.97
N GLY A 156 0.04 5.27 4.21
CA GLY A 156 1.21 5.04 3.35
C GLY A 156 1.31 6.10 2.25
N PHE A 157 0.22 6.32 1.50
CA PHE A 157 0.21 7.35 0.46
C PHE A 157 0.47 8.75 1.03
N GLY A 158 -0.22 9.10 2.12
CA GLY A 158 -0.09 10.42 2.76
C GLY A 158 1.28 10.65 3.39
N GLY A 159 1.89 9.61 3.96
CA GLY A 159 3.24 9.66 4.53
C GLY A 159 4.31 9.93 3.48
N LEU A 160 4.23 9.26 2.34
CA LEU A 160 5.20 9.44 1.26
C LEU A 160 5.08 10.80 0.56
N PHE A 161 3.84 11.27 0.32
CA PHE A 161 3.58 12.49 -0.47
C PHE A 161 3.28 13.73 0.36
N GLN A 162 3.12 13.59 1.67
CA GLN A 162 2.74 14.66 2.60
C GLN A 162 1.40 15.35 2.22
N THR A 163 0.48 14.56 1.65
CA THR A 163 -0.82 15.02 1.15
C THR A 163 -1.96 14.26 1.84
N PRO A 164 -2.24 14.50 3.14
CA PRO A 164 -3.17 13.68 3.91
C PRO A 164 -4.60 13.67 3.36
N PHE A 165 -5.12 14.80 2.90
CA PHE A 165 -6.47 14.86 2.34
C PHE A 165 -6.60 14.09 1.03
N ALA A 166 -5.66 14.28 0.10
CA ALA A 166 -5.64 13.53 -1.15
C ALA A 166 -5.50 12.02 -0.90
N ALA A 167 -4.73 11.63 0.11
CA ALA A 167 -4.53 10.25 0.50
C ALA A 167 -5.82 9.56 0.97
N VAL A 168 -6.66 10.26 1.74
CA VAL A 168 -7.95 9.72 2.21
C VAL A 168 -8.88 9.50 1.02
N PHE A 169 -9.05 10.49 0.16
CA PHE A 169 -9.90 10.35 -1.03
C PHE A 169 -9.40 9.26 -1.96
N PHE A 170 -8.10 9.21 -2.23
CA PHE A 170 -7.47 8.16 -3.03
C PHE A 170 -7.75 6.76 -2.48
N ALA A 171 -7.54 6.55 -1.18
CA ALA A 171 -7.74 5.23 -0.56
C ALA A 171 -9.22 4.79 -0.61
N MET A 172 -10.15 5.71 -0.43
CA MET A 172 -11.58 5.42 -0.55
C MET A 172 -11.96 5.08 -1.99
N GLU A 173 -11.49 5.85 -2.96
CA GLU A 173 -11.82 5.66 -4.37
C GLU A 173 -11.20 4.38 -4.94
N VAL A 174 -9.93 4.11 -4.64
CA VAL A 174 -9.19 2.96 -5.17
C VAL A 174 -9.86 1.64 -4.79
N VAL A 175 -10.33 1.51 -3.56
CA VAL A 175 -11.00 0.27 -3.11
C VAL A 175 -12.37 0.09 -3.76
N VAL A 176 -13.10 1.16 -4.00
CA VAL A 176 -14.42 1.14 -4.67
C VAL A 176 -14.26 0.93 -6.18
N SER A 177 -13.39 1.67 -6.83
CA SER A 177 -13.10 1.57 -8.26
C SER A 177 -12.51 0.22 -8.65
N GLY A 178 -11.73 -0.40 -7.78
CA GLY A 178 -11.21 -1.75 -8.01
C GLY A 178 -12.29 -2.82 -8.23
N SER A 179 -13.54 -2.54 -7.89
CA SER A 179 -14.70 -3.42 -8.20
C SER A 179 -15.39 -3.06 -9.52
N MET A 180 -15.19 -1.84 -10.04
CA MET A 180 -15.86 -1.33 -11.25
C MET A 180 -14.93 -1.16 -12.47
N ALA A 181 -13.63 -1.16 -12.27
CA ALA A 181 -12.65 -0.62 -13.22
C ALA A 181 -12.40 -1.45 -14.48
N TYR A 182 -12.80 -2.71 -14.54
CA TYR A 182 -12.55 -3.51 -15.75
C TYR A 182 -13.38 -3.05 -16.96
N SER A 183 -14.57 -2.53 -16.77
CA SER A 183 -15.41 -1.99 -17.85
C SER A 183 -15.16 -0.50 -18.12
N ALA A 184 -14.81 0.27 -17.10
CA ALA A 184 -14.53 1.70 -17.24
C ALA A 184 -13.13 1.99 -17.78
N SER A 185 -12.13 1.17 -17.48
CA SER A 185 -10.75 1.33 -17.95
C SER A 185 -10.66 1.30 -19.48
N VAL A 186 -11.46 0.44 -20.14
CA VAL A 186 -11.51 0.37 -21.61
C VAL A 186 -12.10 1.66 -22.21
N SER A 187 -13.13 2.20 -21.59
CA SER A 187 -13.76 3.45 -22.05
C SER A 187 -12.86 4.67 -21.85
N TYR A 188 -12.09 4.72 -20.77
CA TYR A 188 -11.15 5.83 -20.50
C TYR A 188 -9.96 5.85 -21.45
N THR A 189 -9.40 4.70 -21.78
CA THR A 189 -8.29 4.60 -22.76
C THR A 189 -8.73 5.02 -24.16
N HIS A 190 -9.97 4.79 -24.54
CA HIS A 190 -10.49 5.24 -25.84
C HIS A 190 -10.84 6.73 -25.89
N LEU A 191 -11.14 7.36 -24.72
CA LEU A 191 -11.46 8.78 -24.65
C LEU A 191 -10.23 9.69 -24.52
N THR A 192 -9.08 9.16 -24.06
CA THR A 192 -7.86 9.94 -23.82
C THR A 192 -6.78 9.76 -24.89
N LEU A 193 -6.97 8.89 -25.88
CA LEU A 193 -6.08 8.81 -27.01
C LEU A 193 -6.38 9.99 -27.94
N PRO A 194 -5.41 10.91 -28.18
CA PRO A 194 -5.59 11.94 -29.18
C PRO A 194 -5.75 11.24 -30.53
N THR A 195 -6.89 11.41 -31.13
CA THR A 195 -7.11 11.07 -32.54
C THR A 195 -6.38 12.10 -33.38
N ASN A 196 -5.13 11.81 -33.70
CA ASN A 196 -4.43 12.49 -34.82
C ASN A 196 -4.64 11.68 -36.09
#